data_da9424338900f06b62b85fd9dd4952b1
#
_entry.id   da9424338900f06b62b85fd9dd4952b1
#
_cell.length_a   1.000
_cell.length_b   1.000
_cell.length_c   1.000
_cell.angle_alpha   90.00
_cell.angle_beta   90.00
_cell.angle_gamma   90.00
#
_symmetry.space_group_name_H-M   'P 1'
#
loop_
_entity.id
_entity.type
_entity.pdbx_description
1 polymer ?
#
loop_
_entity_poly.entity_id
_entity_poly.type
_entity_poly.pdbx_seq_one_letter_code
_entity_poly.pdbx_strand_id
1 'polypeptide(L)'
;SDIHIPHRVMSYCTYGDHTVLRRFRDYDDGPAADRRILEYRATSNNRDGLALRAAGHLMETGSKARKILLVLTDASPQDDQDAGEGAFYKNKEYTDLLAVQDTAREVRALKQKGIQVIGIFMGSPRGGQVAGEIFGRELVKIRNIGEFSGAVGRILREVILS
;
A
#
# COMPACT_ATOMS: atom_id res chain seq x y z
N SER A 1 -0.19 -29.22 6.15
CA SER A 1 -1.49 -28.52 6.08
C SER A 1 -1.25 -27.11 5.56
N ASP A 2 -1.90 -26.76 4.47
CA ASP A 2 -1.79 -25.43 3.89
C ASP A 2 -2.55 -24.44 4.80
N ILE A 3 -1.84 -23.39 5.23
CA ILE A 3 -2.46 -22.33 6.03
C ILE A 3 -3.18 -21.41 5.03
N HIS A 4 -4.50 -21.38 5.10
CA HIS A 4 -5.29 -20.44 4.31
C HIS A 4 -5.36 -19.09 5.04
N ILE A 5 -4.73 -18.06 4.46
CA ILE A 5 -4.80 -16.69 4.96
C ILE A 5 -5.77 -15.91 4.06
N PRO A 6 -6.94 -15.48 4.59
CA PRO A 6 -7.83 -14.61 3.82
C PRO A 6 -7.10 -13.32 3.44
N HIS A 7 -7.08 -12.99 2.16
CA HIS A 7 -6.37 -11.81 1.69
C HIS A 7 -7.09 -11.11 0.54
N ARG A 8 -6.85 -9.80 0.45
CA ARG A 8 -7.33 -8.95 -0.64
C ARG A 8 -6.12 -8.40 -1.41
N VAL A 9 -6.26 -8.31 -2.72
CA VAL A 9 -5.23 -7.74 -3.61
C VAL A 9 -5.84 -6.57 -4.36
N MET A 10 -5.19 -5.41 -4.27
CA MET A 10 -5.63 -4.19 -4.92
C MET A 10 -4.44 -3.44 -5.53
N SER A 11 -4.69 -2.69 -6.57
CA SER A 11 -3.82 -1.60 -6.99
C SER A 11 -4.50 -0.26 -6.76
N TYR A 12 -3.73 0.81 -6.82
CA TYR A 12 -4.25 2.16 -6.73
C TYR A 12 -3.58 3.07 -7.76
N CYS A 13 -4.29 4.09 -8.16
CA CYS A 13 -3.80 5.21 -8.96
C CYS A 13 -4.69 6.43 -8.73
N THR A 14 -4.23 7.60 -9.16
CA THR A 14 -5.05 8.80 -9.20
C THR A 14 -5.54 8.99 -10.64
N TYR A 15 -6.84 9.19 -10.79
CA TYR A 15 -7.47 9.48 -12.08
C TYR A 15 -8.31 10.76 -11.92
N GLY A 16 -7.89 11.84 -12.58
CA GLY A 16 -8.45 13.16 -12.33
C GLY A 16 -8.22 13.56 -10.86
N ASP A 17 -9.27 13.93 -10.17
CA ASP A 17 -9.28 14.31 -8.75
C ASP A 17 -9.56 13.14 -7.79
N HIS A 18 -9.66 11.91 -8.30
CA HIS A 18 -10.02 10.73 -7.53
C HIS A 18 -8.90 9.72 -7.40
N THR A 19 -8.71 9.20 -6.19
CA THR A 19 -7.92 7.99 -5.98
C THR A 19 -8.79 6.77 -6.23
N VAL A 20 -8.39 5.94 -7.18
CA VAL A 20 -9.08 4.73 -7.59
C VAL A 20 -8.38 3.52 -7.00
N LEU A 21 -9.13 2.69 -6.27
CA LEU A 21 -8.69 1.36 -5.85
C LEU A 21 -9.29 0.30 -6.78
N ARG A 22 -8.46 -0.39 -7.52
CA ARG A 22 -8.87 -1.51 -8.36
C ARG A 22 -8.62 -2.82 -7.62
N ARG A 23 -9.68 -3.59 -7.37
CA ARG A 23 -9.62 -4.88 -6.68
C ARG A 23 -9.43 -6.02 -7.68
N PHE A 24 -8.42 -6.85 -7.45
CA PHE A 24 -8.14 -8.08 -8.21
C PHE A 24 -8.59 -9.34 -7.47
N ARG A 25 -8.55 -9.32 -6.13
CA ARG A 25 -8.97 -10.42 -5.28
C ARG A 25 -9.64 -9.89 -4.03
N ASP A 26 -10.68 -10.58 -3.56
CA ASP A 26 -11.31 -10.35 -2.25
C ASP A 26 -11.15 -11.57 -1.34
N TYR A 27 -11.47 -11.40 -0.07
CA TYR A 27 -11.30 -12.41 0.98
C TYR A 27 -12.01 -13.73 0.68
N ASP A 28 -13.18 -13.67 0.07
CA ASP A 28 -14.04 -14.83 -0.23
C ASP A 28 -13.81 -15.39 -1.64
N ASP A 29 -12.88 -14.81 -2.40
CA ASP A 29 -12.57 -15.28 -3.75
C ASP A 29 -11.80 -16.61 -3.72
N GLY A 30 -12.17 -17.53 -4.59
CA GLY A 30 -11.44 -18.78 -4.81
C GLY A 30 -10.14 -18.59 -5.62
N PRO A 31 -9.34 -19.67 -5.80
CA PRO A 31 -8.03 -19.59 -6.48
C PRO A 31 -8.07 -19.06 -7.92
N ALA A 32 -9.19 -19.20 -8.62
CA ALA A 32 -9.34 -18.67 -9.97
C ALA A 32 -9.21 -17.14 -10.06
N ALA A 33 -9.48 -16.43 -8.97
CA ALA A 33 -9.34 -14.98 -8.90
C ALA A 33 -7.88 -14.51 -8.99
N ASP A 34 -6.90 -15.35 -8.65
CA ASP A 34 -5.49 -15.00 -8.65
C ASP A 34 -5.00 -14.59 -10.04
N ARG A 35 -5.64 -15.08 -11.10
CA ARG A 35 -5.33 -14.69 -12.48
C ARG A 35 -5.66 -13.24 -12.80
N ARG A 36 -6.58 -12.60 -12.07
CA ARG A 36 -6.98 -11.21 -12.31
C ARG A 36 -5.83 -10.23 -12.11
N ILE A 37 -4.80 -10.59 -11.30
CA ILE A 37 -3.61 -9.75 -11.14
C ILE A 37 -2.86 -9.56 -12.46
N LEU A 38 -2.97 -10.48 -13.40
CA LEU A 38 -2.35 -10.36 -14.73
C LEU A 38 -2.99 -9.25 -15.59
N GLU A 39 -4.16 -8.76 -15.18
CA GLU A 39 -4.82 -7.61 -15.81
C GLU A 39 -4.27 -6.27 -15.29
N TYR A 40 -3.37 -6.29 -14.30
CA TYR A 40 -2.75 -5.06 -13.79
C TYR A 40 -2.03 -4.31 -14.90
N ARG A 41 -2.25 -3.00 -14.92
CA ARG A 41 -1.51 -2.06 -15.76
C ARG A 41 -1.15 -0.87 -14.88
N ALA A 42 0.11 -0.48 -14.91
CA ALA A 42 0.54 0.78 -14.29
C ALA A 42 -0.06 1.94 -15.09
N THR A 43 -0.73 2.84 -14.42
CA THR A 43 -1.40 3.99 -15.02
C THR A 43 -1.33 5.19 -14.11
N SER A 44 -1.18 6.38 -14.71
CA SER A 44 -1.36 7.66 -14.04
C SER A 44 -0.50 7.89 -12.79
N ASN A 45 -0.76 8.98 -12.11
CA ASN A 45 -0.12 9.42 -10.87
C ASN A 45 -0.66 8.64 -9.65
N ASN A 46 -0.07 8.87 -8.48
CA ASN A 46 -0.46 8.18 -7.26
C ASN A 46 -0.40 9.08 -6.03
N ARG A 47 -1.51 9.12 -5.30
CA ARG A 47 -1.60 9.71 -3.96
C ARG A 47 -1.60 8.59 -2.92
N ASP A 48 -0.43 8.16 -2.53
CA ASP A 48 -0.24 7.01 -1.64
C ASP A 48 -0.97 7.19 -0.31
N GLY A 49 -0.94 8.39 0.28
CA GLY A 49 -1.65 8.68 1.52
C GLY A 49 -3.15 8.45 1.42
N LEU A 50 -3.80 8.90 0.34
CA LEU A 50 -5.23 8.68 0.12
C LEU A 50 -5.54 7.19 -0.11
N ALA A 51 -4.69 6.50 -0.87
CA ALA A 51 -4.84 5.07 -1.11
C ALA A 51 -4.74 4.26 0.19
N LEU A 52 -3.78 4.59 1.05
CA LEU A 52 -3.61 3.96 2.37
C LEU A 52 -4.82 4.21 3.28
N ARG A 53 -5.33 5.43 3.30
CA ARG A 53 -6.55 5.78 4.05
C ARG A 53 -7.75 4.96 3.58
N ALA A 54 -7.97 4.88 2.26
CA ALA A 54 -9.06 4.09 1.69
C ALA A 54 -8.90 2.59 1.97
N ALA A 55 -7.69 2.04 1.84
CA ALA A 55 -7.39 0.65 2.21
C ALA A 55 -7.68 0.40 3.69
N GLY A 56 -7.30 1.33 4.58
CA GLY A 56 -7.58 1.27 6.00
C GLY A 56 -9.07 1.18 6.31
N HIS A 57 -9.88 2.03 5.69
CA HIS A 57 -11.34 1.96 5.84
C HIS A 57 -11.92 0.61 5.44
N LEU A 58 -11.43 0.03 4.33
CA LEU A 58 -11.86 -1.29 3.91
C LEU A 58 -11.45 -2.41 4.89
N MET A 59 -10.43 -2.18 5.72
CA MET A 59 -9.96 -3.12 6.74
C MET A 59 -10.63 -2.91 8.11
N GLU A 60 -11.22 -1.75 8.38
CA GLU A 60 -11.89 -1.44 9.67
C GLU A 60 -13.16 -2.27 9.87
N THR A 61 -13.90 -2.52 8.80
CA THR A 61 -15.13 -3.31 8.81
C THR A 61 -14.80 -4.80 8.91
N GLY A 62 -14.99 -5.41 10.07
CA GLY A 62 -14.85 -6.85 10.25
C GLY A 62 -14.10 -7.27 11.51
N SER A 63 -13.74 -8.54 11.59
CA SER A 63 -13.34 -9.29 12.77
C SER A 63 -12.20 -8.65 13.58
N LYS A 64 -12.09 -9.08 14.85
CA LYS A 64 -10.97 -8.80 15.77
C LYS A 64 -9.64 -9.47 15.35
N ALA A 65 -9.57 -10.04 14.15
CA ALA A 65 -8.37 -10.69 13.64
C ALA A 65 -7.23 -9.68 13.46
N ARG A 66 -6.01 -10.15 13.59
CA ARG A 66 -4.80 -9.36 13.29
C ARG A 66 -4.88 -8.89 11.82
N LYS A 67 -4.68 -7.60 11.61
CA LYS A 67 -4.77 -6.96 10.28
C LYS A 67 -3.39 -6.55 9.81
N ILE A 68 -3.01 -6.99 8.61
CA ILE A 68 -1.72 -6.69 8.00
C ILE A 68 -1.98 -6.06 6.63
N LEU A 69 -1.37 -4.92 6.38
CA LEU A 69 -1.36 -4.24 5.10
C LEU A 69 0.06 -4.29 4.52
N LEU A 70 0.25 -5.03 3.43
CA LEU A 70 1.48 -5.06 2.68
C LEU A 70 1.38 -4.05 1.53
N VAL A 71 2.35 -3.15 1.43
CA VAL A 71 2.39 -2.08 0.41
C VAL A 71 3.61 -2.29 -0.48
N LEU A 72 3.40 -2.76 -1.71
CA LEU A 72 4.46 -2.82 -2.72
C LEU A 72 4.61 -1.44 -3.36
N THR A 73 5.78 -0.85 -3.27
CA THR A 73 6.02 0.55 -3.68
C THR A 73 7.44 0.78 -4.18
N ASP A 74 7.59 1.74 -5.07
CA ASP A 74 8.87 2.35 -5.44
C ASP A 74 9.18 3.64 -4.63
N ALA A 75 8.28 3.99 -3.71
CA ALA A 75 8.32 5.17 -2.86
C ALA A 75 8.43 6.51 -3.64
N SER A 76 7.69 6.59 -4.73
CA SER A 76 7.58 7.80 -5.56
C SER A 76 6.14 8.33 -5.59
N PRO A 77 5.55 8.70 -4.43
CA PRO A 77 4.21 9.27 -4.41
C PRO A 77 4.23 10.63 -5.11
N GLN A 78 3.44 10.75 -6.19
CA GLN A 78 3.40 11.97 -6.99
C GLN A 78 2.06 12.14 -7.68
N ASP A 79 1.51 13.36 -7.60
CA ASP A 79 0.40 13.80 -8.40
C ASP A 79 0.56 15.30 -8.70
N ASP A 80 0.67 15.65 -9.97
CA ASP A 80 0.83 17.02 -10.46
C ASP A 80 -0.51 17.76 -10.61
N GLN A 81 -1.62 17.08 -10.34
CA GLN A 81 -2.94 17.71 -10.41
C GLN A 81 -3.30 18.41 -9.10
N ASP A 82 -3.94 19.58 -9.22
CA ASP A 82 -4.50 20.28 -8.08
C ASP A 82 -5.43 19.38 -7.29
N ALA A 83 -5.22 19.32 -5.99
CA ALA A 83 -6.17 18.70 -5.10
C ALA A 83 -7.48 19.51 -5.13
N GLY A 84 -8.55 18.91 -5.64
CA GLY A 84 -9.85 19.55 -5.84
C GLY A 84 -10.39 20.33 -4.62
N GLU A 85 -11.46 21.08 -4.80
CA GLU A 85 -12.07 21.88 -3.73
C GLU A 85 -12.40 21.03 -2.50
N GLY A 86 -11.94 21.46 -1.34
CA GLY A 86 -12.14 20.74 -0.07
C GLY A 86 -11.03 19.79 0.33
N ALA A 87 -10.03 19.57 -0.51
CA ALA A 87 -8.88 18.77 -0.12
C ALA A 87 -7.98 19.53 0.87
N PHE A 88 -7.36 18.78 1.78
CA PHE A 88 -6.42 19.32 2.79
C PHE A 88 -5.24 20.08 2.16
N TYR A 89 -4.93 19.79 0.90
CA TYR A 89 -3.83 20.35 0.12
C TYR A 89 -4.32 21.26 -1.02
N LYS A 90 -5.38 22.00 -0.80
CA LYS A 90 -5.90 22.96 -1.77
C LYS A 90 -4.78 23.84 -2.35
N ASN A 91 -4.64 23.84 -3.68
CA ASN A 91 -3.64 24.63 -4.44
C ASN A 91 -2.17 24.21 -4.19
N LYS A 92 -1.89 22.93 -3.85
CA LYS A 92 -0.52 22.42 -3.74
C LYS A 92 -0.40 21.14 -4.56
N GLU A 93 0.63 21.07 -5.37
CA GLU A 93 1.04 19.84 -6.02
C GLU A 93 1.36 18.78 -4.96
N TYR A 94 0.85 17.56 -5.17
CA TYR A 94 1.16 16.42 -4.31
C TYR A 94 2.47 15.78 -4.75
N THR A 95 3.58 16.44 -4.41
CA THR A 95 4.92 16.03 -4.83
C THR A 95 5.91 16.09 -3.68
N ASP A 96 7.08 15.50 -3.88
CA ASP A 96 8.24 15.59 -2.99
C ASP A 96 7.90 15.41 -1.49
N LEU A 97 8.34 16.35 -0.68
CA LEU A 97 8.21 16.30 0.77
C LEU A 97 6.75 16.22 1.24
N LEU A 98 5.84 16.92 0.57
CA LEU A 98 4.43 16.93 0.94
C LEU A 98 3.80 15.54 0.80
N ALA A 99 4.06 14.88 -0.34
CA ALA A 99 3.55 13.55 -0.62
C ALA A 99 4.14 12.50 0.33
N VAL A 100 5.44 12.59 0.62
CA VAL A 100 6.12 11.72 1.57
C VAL A 100 5.56 11.88 2.99
N GLN A 101 5.39 13.12 3.46
CA GLN A 101 4.85 13.40 4.79
C GLN A 101 3.40 12.94 4.95
N ASP A 102 2.57 13.14 3.92
CA ASP A 102 1.20 12.65 3.92
C ASP A 102 1.14 11.13 3.99
N THR A 103 1.90 10.44 3.15
CA THR A 103 1.98 8.97 3.15
C THR A 103 2.46 8.44 4.50
N ALA A 104 3.52 9.02 5.05
CA ALA A 104 4.04 8.63 6.36
C ALA A 104 3.04 8.89 7.50
N ARG A 105 2.25 9.97 7.42
CA ARG A 105 1.18 10.25 8.38
C ARG A 105 0.09 9.18 8.32
N GLU A 106 -0.34 8.77 7.14
CA GLU A 106 -1.36 7.73 6.99
C GLU A 106 -0.85 6.36 7.46
N VAL A 107 0.40 6.01 7.20
CA VAL A 107 1.02 4.79 7.77
C VAL A 107 0.96 4.82 9.30
N ARG A 108 1.31 5.94 9.93
CA ARG A 108 1.22 6.07 11.40
C ARG A 108 -0.23 5.97 11.91
N ALA A 109 -1.17 6.61 11.22
CA ALA A 109 -2.59 6.56 11.58
C ALA A 109 -3.15 5.13 11.52
N LEU A 110 -2.79 4.35 10.49
CA LEU A 110 -3.20 2.95 10.39
C LEU A 110 -2.60 2.09 11.50
N LYS A 111 -1.33 2.30 11.85
CA LYS A 111 -0.69 1.61 12.99
C LYS A 111 -1.38 1.92 14.32
N GLN A 112 -1.79 3.17 14.54
CA GLN A 112 -2.56 3.56 15.73
C GLN A 112 -3.93 2.87 15.82
N LYS A 113 -4.51 2.50 14.67
CA LYS A 113 -5.74 1.70 14.56
C LYS A 113 -5.51 0.19 14.69
N GLY A 114 -4.30 -0.25 15.00
CA GLY A 114 -3.95 -1.66 15.16
C GLY A 114 -3.75 -2.42 13.84
N ILE A 115 -3.57 -1.71 12.73
CA ILE A 115 -3.23 -2.31 11.44
C ILE A 115 -1.71 -2.32 11.30
N GLN A 116 -1.09 -3.49 11.18
CA GLN A 116 0.33 -3.60 10.90
C GLN A 116 0.58 -3.25 9.42
N VAL A 117 1.32 -2.16 9.18
CA VAL A 117 1.64 -1.69 7.82
C VAL A 117 3.09 -1.99 7.53
N ILE A 118 3.36 -2.74 6.47
CA ILE A 118 4.70 -3.16 6.06
C ILE A 118 4.93 -2.74 4.61
N GLY A 119 5.96 -1.92 4.37
CA GLY A 119 6.40 -1.53 3.04
C GLY A 119 7.30 -2.61 2.43
N ILE A 120 7.02 -3.01 1.20
CA ILE A 120 7.92 -3.83 0.38
C ILE A 120 8.41 -2.93 -0.74
N PHE A 121 9.65 -2.49 -0.63
CA PHE A 121 10.25 -1.52 -1.52
C PHE A 121 11.07 -2.19 -2.62
N MET A 122 10.84 -1.75 -3.85
CA MET A 122 11.66 -2.08 -5.00
C MET A 122 11.87 -0.81 -5.85
N GLY A 123 13.10 -0.31 -5.91
CA GLY A 123 13.37 0.93 -6.62
C GLY A 123 14.81 1.41 -6.48
N SER A 124 15.01 2.70 -6.75
CA SER A 124 16.32 3.36 -6.69
C SER A 124 16.83 3.54 -5.25
N PRO A 125 18.13 3.75 -5.05
CA PRO A 125 18.68 4.07 -3.72
C PRO A 125 18.03 5.30 -3.06
N ARG A 126 17.70 6.34 -3.84
CA ARG A 126 16.99 7.53 -3.35
C ARG A 126 15.57 7.17 -2.87
N GLY A 127 14.83 6.40 -3.66
CA GLY A 127 13.51 5.89 -3.24
C GLY A 127 13.59 5.05 -1.98
N GLY A 128 14.69 4.30 -1.79
CA GLY A 128 14.92 3.51 -0.57
C GLY A 128 15.11 4.34 0.70
N GLN A 129 15.57 5.59 0.61
CA GLN A 129 15.61 6.54 1.73
C GLN A 129 14.19 7.03 2.04
N VAL A 130 13.46 7.46 1.01
CA VAL A 130 12.05 7.89 1.13
C VAL A 130 11.18 6.78 1.73
N ALA A 131 11.33 5.55 1.25
CA ALA A 131 10.62 4.41 1.83
C ALA A 131 10.94 4.22 3.32
N GLY A 132 12.19 4.45 3.72
CA GLY A 132 12.60 4.43 5.12
C GLY A 132 11.92 5.50 5.98
N GLU A 133 11.71 6.70 5.44
CA GLU A 133 10.97 7.77 6.11
C GLU A 133 9.48 7.43 6.27
N ILE A 134 8.88 6.79 5.28
CA ILE A 134 7.47 6.40 5.27
C ILE A 134 7.19 5.23 6.22
N PHE A 135 7.93 4.13 6.08
CA PHE A 135 7.60 2.85 6.74
C PHE A 135 8.43 2.58 8.00
N GLY A 136 9.58 3.23 8.15
CA GLY A 136 10.47 3.03 9.30
C GLY A 136 11.02 1.61 9.38
N ARG A 137 10.84 0.96 10.53
CA ARG A 137 11.34 -0.41 10.80
C ARG A 137 10.59 -1.49 10.01
N GLU A 138 9.36 -1.23 9.60
CA GLU A 138 8.55 -2.15 8.82
C GLU A 138 8.80 -2.00 7.31
N LEU A 139 10.04 -1.75 6.92
CA LEU A 139 10.46 -1.70 5.53
C LEU A 139 11.26 -2.94 5.16
N VAL A 140 10.78 -3.68 4.16
CA VAL A 140 11.50 -4.78 3.52
C VAL A 140 11.93 -4.33 2.12
N LYS A 141 13.22 -4.44 1.81
CA LYS A 141 13.76 -4.10 0.48
C LYS A 141 13.96 -5.37 -0.32
N ILE A 142 13.48 -5.36 -1.56
CA ILE A 142 13.72 -6.41 -2.57
C ILE A 142 14.42 -5.81 -3.78
N ARG A 143 15.24 -6.59 -4.46
CA ARG A 143 16.02 -6.15 -5.63
C ARG A 143 15.22 -6.28 -6.93
N ASN A 144 14.34 -7.26 -6.98
CA ASN A 144 13.50 -7.54 -8.13
C ASN A 144 12.20 -8.24 -7.69
N ILE A 145 11.22 -8.29 -8.59
CA ILE A 145 9.91 -8.87 -8.29
C ILE A 145 9.96 -10.37 -7.97
N GLY A 146 10.98 -11.09 -8.43
CA GLY A 146 11.16 -12.52 -8.12
C GLY A 146 11.40 -12.77 -6.62
N GLU A 147 11.89 -11.78 -5.88
CA GLU A 147 12.09 -11.89 -4.43
C GLU A 147 10.79 -11.63 -3.63
N PHE A 148 9.72 -11.14 -4.29
CA PHE A 148 8.50 -10.70 -3.63
C PHE A 148 7.82 -11.81 -2.83
N SER A 149 7.62 -12.99 -3.44
CA SER A 149 6.96 -14.11 -2.76
C SER A 149 7.72 -14.59 -1.53
N GLY A 150 9.06 -14.66 -1.62
CA GLY A 150 9.93 -14.99 -0.49
C GLY A 150 9.87 -13.94 0.62
N ALA A 151 9.81 -12.65 0.28
CA ALA A 151 9.66 -11.56 1.24
C ALA A 151 8.32 -11.66 1.98
N VAL A 152 7.22 -11.83 1.25
CA VAL A 152 5.88 -12.02 1.83
C VAL A 152 5.85 -13.24 2.75
N GLY A 153 6.41 -14.37 2.31
CA GLY A 153 6.47 -15.59 3.13
C GLY A 153 7.22 -15.40 4.45
N ARG A 154 8.33 -14.65 4.46
CA ARG A 154 9.06 -14.31 5.70
C ARG A 154 8.24 -13.42 6.62
N ILE A 155 7.64 -12.34 6.08
CA ILE A 155 6.79 -11.42 6.82
C ILE A 155 5.65 -12.18 7.51
N LEU A 156 4.90 -12.98 6.74
CA LEU A 156 3.77 -13.73 7.29
C LEU A 156 4.21 -14.71 8.38
N ARG A 157 5.34 -15.38 8.19
CA ARG A 157 5.89 -16.29 9.23
C ARG A 157 6.22 -15.54 10.52
N GLU A 158 6.90 -14.41 10.42
CA GLU A 158 7.26 -13.59 11.59
C GLU A 158 6.02 -13.09 12.33
N VAL A 159 5.01 -12.63 11.58
CA VAL A 159 3.76 -12.14 12.17
C VAL A 159 2.91 -13.24 12.79
N ILE A 160 2.86 -14.43 12.19
CA ILE A 160 2.08 -15.57 12.72
C ILE A 160 2.73 -16.16 13.98
N LEU A 161 4.07 -16.16 14.03
CA LEU A 161 4.81 -16.74 15.16
C LEU A 161 5.08 -15.78 16.31
N SER A 162 4.80 -14.46 16.14
CA SER A 162 4.89 -13.44 17.19
C SER A 162 3.59 -13.33 17.98
#